data_0caaddd43600a8f6b057a1fa56e90e27
#
_entry.id   0caaddd43600a8f6b057a1fa56e90e27
#
_cell.length_a   1.000
_cell.length_b   1.000
_cell.length_c   1.000
_cell.angle_alpha   90.00
_cell.angle_beta   90.00
_cell.angle_gamma   90.00
#
_symmetry.space_group_name_H-M   'P 1'
#
loop_
_entity.id
_entity.type
_entity.pdbx_description
1 polymer ?
#
loop_
_entity_poly.entity_id
_entity_poly.type
_entity_poly.pdbx_seq_one_letter_code
_entity_poly.pdbx_strand_id
1 'polypeptide(L)'
;MTKLQQVKAIEISILVYPHLLITSLTLPIEMLRAGEAFAKSHRQQNEFKPLSINLVASSLKAIPNRTGLSIMPDCETVTAPASDLIIVPGIWRNPRPVVSKQQSLVNWLGDSWQQGSHIIGVGTGNCLVAEAGLLDGHPATTHWHYAEQFKRDYPKVQLKP
;
A
#
# COMPACT_ATOMS: atom_id res chain seq x y z
N MET A 1 30.40 -24.28 14.71
CA MET A 1 29.38 -24.01 13.63
C MET A 1 28.55 -22.83 14.06
N THR A 2 28.91 -21.63 13.61
CA THR A 2 28.20 -20.40 13.95
C THR A 2 26.86 -20.39 13.18
N LYS A 3 25.73 -20.41 13.92
CA LYS A 3 24.41 -20.24 13.32
C LYS A 3 24.42 -18.86 12.64
N LEU A 4 24.43 -18.83 11.31
CA LEU A 4 24.10 -17.63 10.53
C LEU A 4 22.72 -17.17 11.00
N GLN A 5 22.64 -16.08 11.76
CA GLN A 5 21.38 -15.42 12.06
C GLN A 5 20.80 -15.00 10.72
N GLN A 6 19.74 -15.66 10.32
CA GLN A 6 19.00 -15.32 9.10
C GLN A 6 18.41 -13.93 9.31
N VAL A 7 18.95 -12.95 8.63
CA VAL A 7 18.47 -11.56 8.72
C VAL A 7 17.03 -11.54 8.23
N LYS A 8 16.10 -11.16 9.11
CA LYS A 8 14.67 -11.09 8.76
C LYS A 8 14.47 -10.04 7.66
N ALA A 9 13.77 -10.39 6.60
CA ALA A 9 13.39 -9.46 5.54
C ALA A 9 12.46 -8.35 6.08
N ILE A 10 12.45 -7.21 5.40
CA ILE A 10 11.41 -6.18 5.59
C ILE A 10 10.24 -6.59 4.73
N GLU A 11 9.10 -6.88 5.36
CA GLU A 11 7.87 -7.30 4.68
C GLU A 11 7.08 -6.07 4.21
N ILE A 12 6.88 -5.98 2.89
CA ILE A 12 6.15 -4.87 2.26
C ILE A 12 4.96 -5.45 1.51
N SER A 13 3.77 -5.00 1.87
CA SER A 13 2.55 -5.29 1.12
C SER A 13 2.14 -4.09 0.29
N ILE A 14 1.78 -4.33 -0.97
CA ILE A 14 1.21 -3.30 -1.83
C ILE A 14 -0.18 -3.75 -2.24
N LEU A 15 -1.19 -2.94 -1.93
CA LEU A 15 -2.57 -3.29 -2.26
C LEU A 15 -2.82 -3.24 -3.75
N VAL A 16 -3.52 -4.25 -4.27
CA VAL A 16 -4.01 -4.27 -5.63
C VAL A 16 -5.52 -4.45 -5.65
N TYR A 17 -6.19 -3.61 -6.42
CA TYR A 17 -7.65 -3.54 -6.49
C TYR A 17 -8.11 -2.93 -7.83
N PRO A 18 -9.38 -3.14 -8.23
CA PRO A 18 -9.90 -2.58 -9.47
C PRO A 18 -9.74 -1.05 -9.54
N HIS A 19 -9.39 -0.53 -10.71
CA HIS A 19 -9.21 0.89 -10.98
C HIS A 19 -8.01 1.56 -10.26
N LEU A 20 -7.05 0.81 -9.74
CA LEU A 20 -5.82 1.42 -9.24
C LEU A 20 -5.07 2.14 -10.39
N LEU A 21 -4.33 3.17 -10.03
CA LEU A 21 -3.41 3.88 -10.95
C LEU A 21 -2.10 3.09 -11.02
N ILE A 22 -1.82 2.45 -12.17
CA ILE A 22 -0.71 1.51 -12.33
C ILE A 22 0.66 2.12 -11.98
N THR A 23 0.88 3.39 -12.30
CA THR A 23 2.14 4.10 -11.98
C THR A 23 2.36 4.23 -10.48
N SER A 24 1.30 4.35 -9.68
CA SER A 24 1.40 4.38 -8.21
C SER A 24 1.61 3.00 -7.58
N LEU A 25 1.53 1.93 -8.37
CA LEU A 25 1.94 0.58 -8.01
C LEU A 25 3.40 0.31 -8.44
N THR A 26 3.71 0.53 -9.71
CA THR A 26 5.00 0.13 -10.30
C THR A 26 6.16 1.00 -9.85
N LEU A 27 5.97 2.32 -9.76
CA LEU A 27 7.04 3.24 -9.38
C LEU A 27 7.58 2.97 -7.96
N PRO A 28 6.76 2.79 -6.91
CA PRO A 28 7.28 2.41 -5.60
C PRO A 28 8.07 1.08 -5.63
N ILE A 29 7.62 0.09 -6.38
CA ILE A 29 8.32 -1.19 -6.52
C ILE A 29 9.71 -0.97 -7.12
N GLU A 30 9.80 -0.23 -8.24
CA GLU A 30 11.07 0.06 -8.91
C GLU A 30 12.03 0.83 -7.99
N MET A 31 11.53 1.85 -7.29
CA MET A 31 12.34 2.63 -6.35
C MET A 31 12.83 1.78 -5.16
N LEU A 32 11.98 0.93 -4.59
CA LEU A 32 12.35 0.03 -3.52
C LEU A 32 13.41 -0.98 -3.97
N ARG A 33 13.26 -1.57 -5.16
CA ARG A 33 14.25 -2.49 -5.72
C ARG A 33 15.57 -1.82 -6.06
N ALA A 34 15.53 -0.58 -6.58
CA ALA A 34 16.75 0.21 -6.81
C ALA A 34 17.47 0.53 -5.48
N GLY A 35 16.73 0.94 -4.46
CA GLY A 35 17.26 1.18 -3.11
C GLY A 35 17.84 -0.09 -2.47
N GLU A 36 17.17 -1.23 -2.65
CA GLU A 36 17.65 -2.54 -2.20
C GLU A 36 18.99 -2.90 -2.87
N ALA A 37 19.08 -2.75 -4.18
CA ALA A 37 20.31 -3.03 -4.94
C ALA A 37 21.46 -2.11 -4.50
N PHE A 38 21.19 -0.83 -4.30
CA PHE A 38 22.17 0.13 -3.79
C PHE A 38 22.65 -0.25 -2.38
N ALA A 39 21.73 -0.53 -1.46
CA ALA A 39 22.07 -0.91 -0.09
C ALA A 39 22.90 -2.21 -0.03
N LYS A 40 22.57 -3.19 -0.88
CA LYS A 40 23.32 -4.46 -0.98
C LYS A 40 24.76 -4.24 -1.44
N SER A 41 25.02 -3.25 -2.31
CA SER A 41 26.38 -2.97 -2.81
C SER A 41 27.23 -2.11 -1.87
N HIS A 42 26.62 -1.39 -0.90
CA HIS A 42 27.31 -0.41 -0.06
C HIS A 42 27.34 -0.77 1.43
N ARG A 43 26.62 -1.79 1.87
CA ARG A 43 26.61 -2.23 3.28
C ARG A 43 27.38 -3.54 3.48
N GLN A 44 27.86 -3.75 4.72
CA GLN A 44 28.40 -5.05 5.11
C GLN A 44 27.26 -6.09 5.09
N GLN A 45 27.58 -7.32 4.68
CA GLN A 45 26.58 -8.38 4.47
C GLN A 45 25.66 -8.64 5.68
N ASN A 46 26.14 -8.39 6.91
CA ASN A 46 25.40 -8.63 8.14
C ASN A 46 24.40 -7.50 8.50
N GLU A 47 24.44 -6.37 7.83
CA GLU A 47 23.57 -5.21 8.09
C GLU A 47 22.47 -5.03 7.03
N PHE A 48 22.54 -5.81 5.97
CA PHE A 48 21.57 -5.72 4.87
C PHE A 48 20.32 -6.54 5.17
N LYS A 49 19.14 -5.90 5.14
CA LYS A 49 17.84 -6.56 5.21
C LYS A 49 17.22 -6.59 3.82
N PRO A 50 16.96 -7.77 3.25
CA PRO A 50 16.29 -7.89 1.96
C PRO A 50 14.83 -7.41 2.05
N LEU A 51 14.26 -7.00 0.92
CA LEU A 51 12.86 -6.63 0.82
C LEU A 51 12.03 -7.81 0.30
N SER A 52 11.00 -8.20 1.05
CA SER A 52 9.93 -9.09 0.60
C SER A 52 8.75 -8.22 0.20
N ILE A 53 8.44 -8.16 -1.11
CA ILE A 53 7.36 -7.33 -1.63
C ILE A 53 6.25 -8.25 -2.14
N ASN A 54 5.04 -8.11 -1.59
CA ASN A 54 3.87 -8.90 -1.94
C ASN A 54 2.74 -8.00 -2.45
N LEU A 55 2.11 -8.38 -3.55
CA LEU A 55 0.89 -7.77 -4.06
C LEU A 55 -0.31 -8.41 -3.38
N VAL A 56 -1.04 -7.64 -2.57
CA VAL A 56 -2.13 -8.13 -1.73
C VAL A 56 -3.47 -7.65 -2.26
N ALA A 57 -4.42 -8.56 -2.42
CA ALA A 57 -5.78 -8.27 -2.86
C ALA A 57 -6.84 -8.97 -2.00
N SER A 58 -8.12 -8.68 -2.25
CA SER A 58 -9.24 -9.41 -1.65
C SER A 58 -9.45 -10.80 -2.23
N SER A 59 -8.84 -11.11 -3.39
CA SER A 59 -8.89 -12.43 -4.04
C SER A 59 -7.70 -12.60 -4.98
N LEU A 60 -7.32 -13.85 -5.29
CA LEU A 60 -6.23 -14.17 -6.23
C LEU A 60 -6.63 -14.06 -7.71
N LYS A 61 -7.76 -13.45 -8.02
CA LYS A 61 -8.15 -13.22 -9.40
C LYS A 61 -7.33 -12.10 -10.03
N ALA A 62 -6.99 -12.29 -11.32
CA ALA A 62 -6.33 -11.25 -12.10
C ALA A 62 -7.18 -9.97 -12.11
N ILE A 63 -6.56 -8.85 -11.82
CA ILE A 63 -7.20 -7.53 -11.77
C ILE A 63 -6.87 -6.79 -13.07
N PRO A 64 -7.83 -6.64 -13.99
CA PRO A 64 -7.60 -5.91 -15.23
C PRO A 64 -7.40 -4.43 -14.96
N ASN A 65 -6.42 -3.83 -15.63
CA ASN A 65 -6.13 -2.41 -15.57
C ASN A 65 -6.48 -1.72 -16.89
N ARG A 66 -6.79 -0.42 -16.84
CA ARG A 66 -7.13 0.39 -18.03
C ARG A 66 -6.00 0.55 -19.04
N THR A 67 -4.78 0.23 -18.69
CA THR A 67 -3.64 0.21 -19.59
C THR A 67 -3.57 -1.04 -20.46
N GLY A 68 -4.51 -1.98 -20.31
CA GLY A 68 -4.51 -3.28 -20.98
C GLY A 68 -3.68 -4.36 -20.25
N LEU A 69 -3.03 -3.99 -19.14
CA LEU A 69 -2.33 -4.95 -18.30
C LEU A 69 -3.29 -5.63 -17.32
N SER A 70 -2.97 -6.84 -16.92
CA SER A 70 -3.63 -7.53 -15.79
C SER A 70 -2.61 -7.75 -14.67
N ILE A 71 -3.03 -7.45 -13.45
CA ILE A 71 -2.19 -7.61 -12.26
C ILE A 71 -2.62 -8.88 -11.56
N MET A 72 -1.68 -9.80 -11.33
CA MET A 72 -1.91 -10.99 -10.51
C MET A 72 -1.47 -10.69 -9.08
N PRO A 73 -2.37 -10.80 -8.08
CA PRO A 73 -1.97 -10.72 -6.68
C PRO A 73 -1.11 -11.93 -6.29
N ASP A 74 -0.18 -11.72 -5.35
CA ASP A 74 0.65 -12.80 -4.78
C ASP A 74 -0.10 -13.52 -3.66
N CYS A 75 -0.93 -12.80 -2.89
CA CYS A 75 -1.71 -13.36 -1.78
C CYS A 75 -3.02 -12.58 -1.55
N GLU A 76 -3.92 -13.20 -0.84
CA GLU A 76 -5.14 -12.56 -0.32
C GLU A 76 -4.88 -11.92 1.05
N THR A 77 -5.73 -10.95 1.44
CA THR A 77 -5.65 -10.30 2.76
C THR A 77 -5.62 -11.30 3.93
N VAL A 78 -6.33 -12.43 3.80
CA VAL A 78 -6.41 -13.46 4.85
C VAL A 78 -5.15 -14.34 4.95
N THR A 79 -4.31 -14.35 3.92
CA THR A 79 -3.06 -15.13 3.86
C THR A 79 -1.81 -14.24 3.77
N ALA A 80 -2.00 -12.94 3.70
CA ALA A 80 -0.90 -11.98 3.61
C ALA A 80 -0.02 -12.06 4.87
N PRO A 81 1.31 -12.02 4.72
CA PRO A 81 2.20 -11.96 5.87
C PRO A 81 2.00 -10.66 6.64
N ALA A 82 2.31 -10.67 7.94
CA ALA A 82 2.36 -9.44 8.73
C ALA A 82 3.40 -8.49 8.09
N SER A 83 2.96 -7.28 7.76
CA SER A 83 3.75 -6.33 6.98
C SER A 83 4.38 -5.26 7.85
N ASP A 84 5.65 -4.95 7.62
CA ASP A 84 6.30 -3.78 8.22
C ASP A 84 5.80 -2.48 7.56
N LEU A 85 5.53 -2.54 6.25
CA LEU A 85 5.04 -1.42 5.45
C LEU A 85 3.93 -1.86 4.50
N ILE A 86 2.86 -1.06 4.42
CA ILE A 86 1.78 -1.23 3.47
C ILE A 86 1.70 0.01 2.58
N ILE A 87 1.72 -0.19 1.27
CA ILE A 87 1.52 0.87 0.28
C ILE A 87 0.14 0.71 -0.34
N VAL A 88 -0.63 1.80 -0.33
CA VAL A 88 -1.97 1.89 -0.92
C VAL A 88 -1.89 2.75 -2.18
N PRO A 89 -1.86 2.17 -3.38
CA PRO A 89 -1.78 2.90 -4.65
C PRO A 89 -2.95 3.87 -4.84
N GLY A 90 -2.78 4.85 -5.71
CA GLY A 90 -3.85 5.78 -6.09
C GLY A 90 -4.96 5.09 -6.87
N ILE A 91 -6.15 5.66 -6.81
CA ILE A 91 -7.34 5.23 -7.55
C ILE A 91 -7.46 6.08 -8.81
N TRP A 92 -7.70 5.44 -9.95
CA TRP A 92 -7.93 6.14 -11.21
C TRP A 92 -9.31 6.81 -11.21
N ARG A 93 -9.36 8.13 -11.40
CA ARG A 93 -10.59 8.96 -11.39
C ARG A 93 -11.28 8.96 -10.02
N ASN A 94 -12.63 8.99 -10.00
CA ASN A 94 -13.42 9.14 -8.79
C ASN A 94 -13.20 7.96 -7.81
N PRO A 95 -12.67 8.20 -6.61
CA PRO A 95 -12.38 7.14 -5.64
C PRO A 95 -13.63 6.56 -4.97
N ARG A 96 -14.69 7.34 -4.77
CA ARG A 96 -15.87 6.94 -3.97
C ARG A 96 -16.49 5.60 -4.39
N PRO A 97 -16.82 5.35 -5.67
CA PRO A 97 -17.41 4.07 -6.08
C PRO A 97 -16.44 2.89 -6.05
N VAL A 98 -15.14 3.15 -5.94
CA VAL A 98 -14.12 2.10 -5.76
C VAL A 98 -14.02 1.74 -4.29
N VAL A 99 -13.82 2.72 -3.41
CA VAL A 99 -13.68 2.55 -1.96
C VAL A 99 -14.86 1.79 -1.37
N SER A 100 -16.11 2.16 -1.74
CA SER A 100 -17.32 1.51 -1.24
C SER A 100 -17.43 0.00 -1.52
N LYS A 101 -16.61 -0.53 -2.43
CA LYS A 101 -16.56 -1.95 -2.80
C LYS A 101 -15.35 -2.69 -2.22
N GLN A 102 -14.53 -2.02 -1.41
CA GLN A 102 -13.27 -2.57 -0.91
C GLN A 102 -13.28 -2.78 0.62
N GLN A 103 -14.43 -3.11 1.21
CA GLN A 103 -14.56 -3.24 2.67
C GLN A 103 -13.56 -4.23 3.27
N SER A 104 -13.25 -5.32 2.59
CA SER A 104 -12.26 -6.29 3.06
C SER A 104 -10.85 -5.71 3.15
N LEU A 105 -10.46 -4.87 2.17
CA LEU A 105 -9.17 -4.16 2.20
C LEU A 105 -9.15 -3.08 3.28
N VAL A 106 -10.27 -2.37 3.46
CA VAL A 106 -10.41 -1.35 4.51
C VAL A 106 -10.25 -1.96 5.90
N ASN A 107 -10.93 -3.09 6.16
CA ASN A 107 -10.81 -3.82 7.43
C ASN A 107 -9.37 -4.32 7.64
N TRP A 108 -8.78 -4.92 6.62
CA TRP A 108 -7.41 -5.43 6.68
C TRP A 108 -6.38 -4.32 6.96
N LEU A 109 -6.57 -3.11 6.40
CA LEU A 109 -5.73 -1.95 6.72
C LEU A 109 -5.81 -1.58 8.20
N GLY A 110 -7.03 -1.55 8.76
CA GLY A 110 -7.24 -1.27 10.19
C GLY A 110 -6.55 -2.30 11.09
N ASP A 111 -6.74 -3.59 10.79
CA ASP A 111 -6.14 -4.70 11.55
C ASP A 111 -4.60 -4.66 11.47
N SER A 112 -4.07 -4.42 10.27
CA SER A 112 -2.61 -4.33 10.06
C SER A 112 -1.98 -3.14 10.80
N TRP A 113 -2.67 -2.00 10.82
CA TRP A 113 -2.25 -0.85 11.61
C TRP A 113 -2.17 -1.17 13.12
N GLN A 114 -3.18 -1.85 13.65
CA GLN A 114 -3.18 -2.29 15.05
C GLN A 114 -2.05 -3.27 15.36
N GLN A 115 -1.60 -4.04 14.37
CA GLN A 115 -0.47 -4.95 14.48
C GLN A 115 0.90 -4.25 14.31
N GLY A 116 0.92 -2.95 14.07
CA GLY A 116 2.14 -2.14 13.99
C GLY A 116 2.67 -1.87 12.58
N SER A 117 1.91 -2.18 11.53
CA SER A 117 2.29 -1.84 10.16
C SER A 117 2.31 -0.33 9.93
N HIS A 118 3.31 0.18 9.24
CA HIS A 118 3.29 1.53 8.68
C HIS A 118 2.48 1.56 7.38
N ILE A 119 1.64 2.59 7.18
CA ILE A 119 0.78 2.69 6.00
C ILE A 119 1.08 3.97 5.23
N ILE A 120 1.29 3.84 3.92
CA ILE A 120 1.50 4.94 2.98
C ILE A 120 0.39 4.92 1.93
N GLY A 121 -0.45 5.94 1.90
CA GLY A 121 -1.40 6.17 0.82
C GLY A 121 -0.82 7.08 -0.26
N VAL A 122 -0.95 6.71 -1.53
CA VAL A 122 -0.49 7.49 -2.68
C VAL A 122 -1.68 8.24 -3.30
N GLY A 123 -1.69 9.56 -3.20
CA GLY A 123 -2.73 10.40 -3.80
C GLY A 123 -4.15 10.00 -3.36
N THR A 124 -5.01 9.59 -4.30
CA THR A 124 -6.36 9.10 -4.01
C THR A 124 -6.43 7.76 -3.27
N GLY A 125 -5.31 7.04 -3.12
CA GLY A 125 -5.20 5.87 -2.25
C GLY A 125 -5.48 6.21 -0.78
N ASN A 126 -5.24 7.46 -0.38
CA ASN A 126 -5.60 7.96 0.94
C ASN A 126 -7.11 7.88 1.25
N CYS A 127 -7.96 7.74 0.24
CA CYS A 127 -9.39 7.49 0.48
C CYS A 127 -9.63 6.12 1.15
N LEU A 128 -8.88 5.07 0.79
CA LEU A 128 -8.98 3.77 1.47
C LEU A 128 -8.43 3.84 2.90
N VAL A 129 -7.34 4.58 3.11
CA VAL A 129 -6.74 4.78 4.44
C VAL A 129 -7.67 5.60 5.34
N ALA A 130 -8.31 6.64 4.79
CA ALA A 130 -9.31 7.44 5.51
C ALA A 130 -10.58 6.64 5.82
N GLU A 131 -11.06 5.80 4.89
CA GLU A 131 -12.20 4.91 5.11
C GLU A 131 -11.95 3.91 6.24
N ALA A 132 -10.70 3.48 6.44
CA ALA A 132 -10.29 2.67 7.58
C ALA A 132 -10.18 3.47 8.89
N GLY A 133 -10.48 4.78 8.90
CA GLY A 133 -10.40 5.66 10.07
C GLY A 133 -8.98 6.03 10.49
N LEU A 134 -7.97 5.63 9.73
CA LEU A 134 -6.57 5.77 10.12
C LEU A 134 -6.01 7.18 9.96
N LEU A 135 -6.75 8.06 9.29
CA LEU A 135 -6.39 9.48 9.11
C LEU A 135 -7.19 10.42 10.00
N ASP A 136 -8.12 9.93 10.81
CA ASP A 136 -8.93 10.75 11.71
C ASP A 136 -8.04 11.53 12.68
N GLY A 137 -8.17 12.87 12.69
CA GLY A 137 -7.37 13.78 13.51
C GLY A 137 -5.92 13.99 13.02
N HIS A 138 -5.51 13.36 11.93
CA HIS A 138 -4.16 13.47 11.39
C HIS A 138 -4.10 14.35 10.12
N PRO A 139 -2.96 15.02 9.87
CA PRO A 139 -2.76 15.74 8.61
C PRO A 139 -2.58 14.74 7.46
N ALA A 140 -3.27 14.99 6.36
CA ALA A 140 -3.14 14.20 5.14
C ALA A 140 -3.27 15.07 3.90
N THR A 141 -2.84 14.54 2.76
CA THR A 141 -3.05 15.11 1.44
C THR A 141 -3.81 14.13 0.55
N THR A 142 -4.36 14.60 -0.52
CA THR A 142 -4.95 13.77 -1.58
C THR A 142 -4.69 14.41 -2.93
N HIS A 143 -5.17 13.81 -4.01
CA HIS A 143 -5.07 14.42 -5.33
C HIS A 143 -5.93 15.69 -5.37
N TRP A 144 -5.36 16.82 -5.81
CA TRP A 144 -5.99 18.15 -5.79
C TRP A 144 -7.42 18.17 -6.40
N HIS A 145 -7.63 17.43 -7.48
CA HIS A 145 -8.93 17.34 -8.16
C HIS A 145 -10.06 16.78 -7.26
N TYR A 146 -9.70 15.93 -6.28
CA TYR A 146 -10.66 15.29 -5.37
C TYR A 146 -10.60 15.85 -3.94
N ALA A 147 -9.84 16.92 -3.70
CA ALA A 147 -9.65 17.50 -2.38
C ALA A 147 -10.97 17.88 -1.68
N GLU A 148 -11.85 18.58 -2.39
CA GLU A 148 -13.15 18.99 -1.85
C GLU A 148 -14.09 17.79 -1.60
N GLN A 149 -14.05 16.77 -2.44
CA GLN A 149 -14.78 15.53 -2.19
C GLN A 149 -14.23 14.81 -0.97
N PHE A 150 -12.92 14.67 -0.87
CA PHE A 150 -12.25 14.02 0.24
C PHE A 150 -12.58 14.70 1.58
N LYS A 151 -12.57 16.03 1.63
CA LYS A 151 -12.92 16.83 2.80
C LYS A 151 -14.38 16.60 3.25
N ARG A 152 -15.31 16.46 2.28
CA ARG A 152 -16.71 16.17 2.59
C ARG A 152 -16.91 14.73 3.08
N ASP A 153 -16.21 13.78 2.47
CA ASP A 153 -16.37 12.36 2.78
C ASP A 153 -15.66 11.98 4.10
N TYR A 154 -14.54 12.66 4.43
CA TYR A 154 -13.70 12.39 5.61
C TYR A 154 -13.45 13.66 6.43
N PRO A 155 -14.50 14.25 7.06
CA PRO A 155 -14.41 15.56 7.73
C PRO A 155 -13.50 15.60 8.96
N LYS A 156 -13.14 14.45 9.52
CA LYS A 156 -12.22 14.36 10.65
C LYS A 156 -10.74 14.41 10.24
N VAL A 157 -10.44 14.26 8.95
CA VAL A 157 -9.08 14.32 8.45
C VAL A 157 -8.64 15.78 8.30
N GLN A 158 -7.45 16.12 8.78
CA GLN A 158 -6.88 17.46 8.62
C GLN A 158 -6.26 17.59 7.22
N LEU A 159 -7.10 17.76 6.20
CA LEU A 159 -6.61 17.89 4.83
C LEU A 159 -5.70 19.12 4.69
N LYS A 160 -4.48 18.91 4.22
CA LYS A 160 -3.52 19.95 3.88
C LYS A 160 -3.49 20.18 2.36
N PRO A 161 -3.28 21.42 1.90
CA PRO A 161 -3.18 21.72 0.47
C PRO A 161 -1.95 21.08 -0.19
#